data_e08bfb83108e3bf4d52425ea31278a9f
#
_entry.id   e08bfb83108e3bf4d52425ea31278a9f
#
_cell.length_a   1.000
_cell.length_b   1.000
_cell.length_c   1.000
_cell.angle_alpha   90.00
_cell.angle_beta   90.00
_cell.angle_gamma   90.00
#
_symmetry.space_group_name_H-M   'P 1'
#
loop_
_entity.id
_entity.type
_entity.pdbx_description
1 polymer ?
#
loop_
_entity_poly.entity_id
_entity_poly.type
_entity_poly.pdbx_seq_one_letter_code
_entity_poly.pdbx_strand_id
1 'polypeptide(L)'
;MAPECIPCLLNRVLYEVEQCDPSRNGAAMRDSLRILKEGYVPGANSAEVATRVHERAYKVMGCEDPYLGLKIKSQEVARELYPRAQCLVESSRDRLEAATLAAIAGNVMDFGIAGLDDPTALSRQFDSLIRQGLNVNDLDRMRAILSKARRVLYLLDNCGEDILDTLLVQ
;
A
#
# COMPACT_ATOMS: atom_id res chain seq x y z
N MET A 1 -10.55 -10.34 15.31
CA MET A 1 -9.28 -10.63 14.62
C MET A 1 -9.28 -12.09 14.18
N ALA A 2 -8.97 -12.38 12.90
CA ALA A 2 -8.91 -13.74 12.37
C ALA A 2 -7.60 -14.45 12.81
N PRO A 3 -7.57 -15.80 12.90
CA PRO A 3 -6.35 -16.54 13.27
C PRO A 3 -5.16 -16.25 12.34
N GLU A 4 -5.43 -16.05 11.06
CA GLU A 4 -4.43 -15.76 10.02
C GLU A 4 -3.70 -14.41 10.24
N CYS A 5 -4.31 -13.51 11.01
CA CYS A 5 -3.67 -12.24 11.36
C CYS A 5 -2.42 -12.45 12.26
N ILE A 6 -2.38 -13.54 13.05
CA ILE A 6 -1.26 -13.81 13.95
C ILE A 6 0.05 -14.04 13.17
N PRO A 7 0.13 -15.08 12.30
CA PRO A 7 1.35 -15.29 11.51
C PRO A 7 1.65 -14.12 10.57
N CYS A 8 0.63 -13.45 10.03
CA CYS A 8 0.82 -12.28 9.18
C CYS A 8 1.58 -11.17 9.93
N LEU A 9 1.13 -10.79 11.12
CA LEU A 9 1.77 -9.73 11.92
C LEU A 9 3.18 -10.13 12.36
N LEU A 10 3.39 -11.39 12.75
CA LEU A 10 4.71 -11.86 13.15
C LEU A 10 5.72 -11.87 11.99
N ASN A 11 5.30 -12.31 10.80
CA ASN A 11 6.13 -12.23 9.60
C ASN A 11 6.46 -10.78 9.22
N ARG A 12 5.48 -9.88 9.37
CA ARG A 12 5.68 -8.45 9.12
C ARG A 12 6.74 -7.87 10.07
N VAL A 13 6.63 -8.16 11.37
CA VAL A 13 7.63 -7.70 12.37
C VAL A 13 9.01 -8.24 12.05
N LEU A 14 9.16 -9.51 11.65
CA LEU A 14 10.45 -10.07 11.25
C LEU A 14 11.04 -9.30 10.08
N TYR A 15 10.25 -9.06 9.04
CA TYR A 15 10.68 -8.29 7.88
C TYR A 15 11.16 -6.88 8.28
N GLU A 16 10.36 -6.17 9.07
CA GLU A 16 10.66 -4.80 9.51
C GLU A 16 11.94 -4.71 10.34
N VAL A 17 12.16 -5.66 11.26
CA VAL A 17 13.36 -5.69 12.07
C VAL A 17 14.60 -5.99 11.24
N GLU A 18 14.49 -6.84 10.22
CA GLU A 18 15.57 -7.13 9.26
C GLU A 18 16.01 -5.90 8.47
N GLN A 19 15.08 -4.96 8.19
CA GLN A 19 15.40 -3.70 7.50
C GLN A 19 16.19 -2.72 8.40
N CYS A 20 16.11 -2.84 9.73
CA CYS A 20 16.69 -1.88 10.67
C CYS A 20 17.85 -2.49 11.47
N ASP A 21 17.57 -3.47 12.33
CA ASP A 21 18.55 -4.12 13.19
C ASP A 21 18.20 -5.60 13.43
N PRO A 22 18.72 -6.52 12.60
CA PRO A 22 18.44 -7.96 12.73
C PRO A 22 18.79 -8.55 14.10
N SER A 23 19.71 -7.94 14.86
CA SER A 23 20.06 -8.41 16.20
C SER A 23 18.91 -8.30 17.20
N ARG A 24 17.90 -7.48 16.90
CA ARG A 24 16.72 -7.25 17.74
C ARG A 24 15.57 -8.24 17.45
N ASN A 25 15.69 -9.12 16.44
CA ASN A 25 14.63 -10.08 16.06
C ASN A 25 14.04 -10.81 17.27
N GLY A 26 14.89 -11.40 18.12
CA GLY A 26 14.41 -12.16 19.26
C GLY A 26 13.65 -11.33 20.31
N ALA A 27 14.04 -10.06 20.51
CA ALA A 27 13.37 -9.16 21.45
C ALA A 27 12.03 -8.67 20.87
N ALA A 28 12.03 -8.24 19.62
CA ALA A 28 10.82 -7.78 18.92
C ALA A 28 9.76 -8.89 18.86
N MET A 29 10.16 -10.12 18.53
CA MET A 29 9.26 -11.26 18.46
C MET A 29 8.65 -11.61 19.81
N ARG A 30 9.45 -11.63 20.90
CA ARG A 30 8.91 -11.87 22.25
C ARG A 30 7.86 -10.85 22.67
N ASP A 31 8.13 -9.57 22.41
CA ASP A 31 7.19 -8.51 22.75
C ASP A 31 5.93 -8.55 21.89
N SER A 32 6.06 -8.85 20.60
CA SER A 32 4.94 -9.04 19.68
C SER A 32 4.04 -10.20 20.09
N LEU A 33 4.62 -11.35 20.43
CA LEU A 33 3.89 -12.52 20.93
C LEU A 33 3.12 -12.20 22.21
N ARG A 34 3.70 -11.43 23.13
CA ARG A 34 3.01 -11.00 24.36
C ARG A 34 1.79 -10.13 24.02
N ILE A 35 1.93 -9.13 23.16
CA ILE A 35 0.83 -8.25 22.74
C ILE A 35 -0.24 -9.05 22.03
N LEU A 36 0.13 -9.96 21.15
CA LEU A 36 -0.81 -10.82 20.44
C LEU A 36 -1.58 -11.73 21.39
N LYS A 37 -0.90 -12.34 22.38
CA LYS A 37 -1.56 -13.16 23.41
C LYS A 37 -2.62 -12.37 24.19
N GLU A 38 -2.32 -11.13 24.55
CA GLU A 38 -3.23 -10.25 25.27
C GLU A 38 -4.38 -9.71 24.38
N GLY A 39 -4.05 -9.42 23.11
CA GLY A 39 -4.99 -8.80 22.14
C GLY A 39 -5.85 -9.79 21.38
N TYR A 40 -5.52 -11.08 21.34
CA TYR A 40 -6.29 -12.09 20.63
C TYR A 40 -7.47 -12.57 21.47
N VAL A 41 -8.51 -11.74 21.52
CA VAL A 41 -9.76 -12.03 22.25
C VAL A 41 -10.96 -11.94 21.30
N PRO A 42 -12.11 -12.58 21.63
CA PRO A 42 -13.34 -12.46 20.83
C PRO A 42 -13.71 -10.99 20.60
N GLY A 43 -13.99 -10.64 19.35
CA GLY A 43 -14.37 -9.27 18.98
C GLY A 43 -13.21 -8.28 18.87
N ALA A 44 -11.94 -8.69 19.06
CA ALA A 44 -10.79 -7.82 18.93
C ALA A 44 -10.70 -7.17 17.55
N ASN A 45 -10.44 -5.87 17.53
CA ASN A 45 -10.13 -5.12 16.31
C ASN A 45 -8.69 -5.43 15.86
N SER A 46 -8.55 -6.01 14.66
CA SER A 46 -7.23 -6.39 14.13
C SER A 46 -6.30 -5.19 13.92
N ALA A 47 -6.83 -4.04 13.52
CA ALA A 47 -6.04 -2.82 13.30
C ALA A 47 -5.45 -2.28 14.61
N GLU A 48 -6.23 -2.26 15.70
CA GLU A 48 -5.74 -1.81 17.02
C GLU A 48 -4.64 -2.72 17.56
N VAL A 49 -4.82 -4.05 17.41
CA VAL A 49 -3.81 -5.02 17.85
C VAL A 49 -2.55 -4.88 16.99
N ALA A 50 -2.69 -4.74 15.66
CA ALA A 50 -1.58 -4.54 14.74
C ALA A 50 -0.79 -3.26 15.09
N THR A 51 -1.48 -2.14 15.32
CA THR A 51 -0.85 -0.88 15.72
C THR A 51 0.03 -1.07 16.97
N ARG A 52 -0.49 -1.72 18.02
CA ARG A 52 0.27 -1.98 19.25
C ARG A 52 1.50 -2.88 19.01
N VAL A 53 1.36 -3.87 18.13
CA VAL A 53 2.47 -4.78 17.77
C VAL A 53 3.58 -3.99 17.07
N HIS A 54 3.25 -3.21 16.03
CA HIS A 54 4.22 -2.45 15.26
C HIS A 54 4.87 -1.33 16.07
N GLU A 55 4.10 -0.56 16.85
CA GLU A 55 4.65 0.47 17.74
C GLU A 55 5.68 -0.11 18.72
N ARG A 56 5.41 -1.30 19.25
CA ARG A 56 6.33 -1.94 20.17
C ARG A 56 7.56 -2.47 19.45
N ALA A 57 7.40 -3.08 18.28
CA ALA A 57 8.52 -3.56 17.47
C ALA A 57 9.43 -2.38 17.08
N TYR A 58 8.91 -1.25 16.64
CA TYR A 58 9.67 -0.05 16.28
C TYR A 58 10.47 0.50 17.46
N LYS A 59 9.87 0.53 18.65
CA LYS A 59 10.59 0.92 19.90
C LYS A 59 11.73 -0.05 20.23
N VAL A 60 11.55 -1.34 20.01
CA VAL A 60 12.58 -2.35 20.28
C VAL A 60 13.73 -2.24 19.30
N MET A 61 13.43 -2.08 18.01
CA MET A 61 14.48 -1.96 16.97
C MET A 61 15.15 -0.59 16.92
N GLY A 62 14.55 0.43 17.57
CA GLY A 62 15.08 1.80 17.56
C GLY A 62 15.00 2.50 16.20
N CYS A 63 14.02 2.11 15.40
CA CYS A 63 13.80 2.59 14.04
C CYS A 63 12.37 3.14 13.94
N GLU A 64 12.23 4.37 13.45
CA GLU A 64 10.93 5.03 13.33
C GLU A 64 10.19 4.60 12.08
N ASP A 65 10.90 4.31 10.99
CA ASP A 65 10.32 3.91 9.71
C ASP A 65 11.21 2.88 8.99
N PRO A 66 10.96 1.58 9.15
CA PRO A 66 11.70 0.52 8.48
C PRO A 66 11.52 0.52 6.95
N TYR A 67 10.51 1.21 6.45
CA TYR A 67 10.18 1.29 5.03
C TYR A 67 10.72 2.56 4.35
N LEU A 68 11.42 3.46 5.04
CA LEU A 68 11.83 4.76 4.50
C LEU A 68 12.57 4.63 3.16
N GLY A 69 13.51 3.70 3.05
CA GLY A 69 14.25 3.48 1.81
C GLY A 69 13.35 3.03 0.64
N LEU A 70 12.42 2.12 0.92
CA LEU A 70 11.45 1.65 -0.07
C LEU A 70 10.48 2.76 -0.48
N LYS A 71 10.00 3.56 0.47
CA LYS A 71 9.12 4.70 0.20
C LYS A 71 9.78 5.72 -0.70
N ILE A 72 11.05 6.09 -0.44
CA ILE A 72 11.82 7.00 -1.30
C ILE A 72 11.93 6.42 -2.70
N LYS A 73 12.30 5.15 -2.82
CA LYS A 73 12.46 4.50 -4.11
C LYS A 73 11.15 4.41 -4.90
N SER A 74 10.03 4.14 -4.23
CA SER A 74 8.71 4.12 -4.86
C SER A 74 8.30 5.48 -5.40
N GLN A 75 8.57 6.54 -4.64
CA GLN A 75 8.32 7.90 -5.09
C GLN A 75 9.15 8.26 -6.35
N GLU A 76 10.42 7.83 -6.40
CA GLU A 76 11.26 8.03 -7.58
C GLU A 76 10.70 7.31 -8.80
N VAL A 77 10.41 6.02 -8.68
CA VAL A 77 9.85 5.20 -9.77
C VAL A 77 8.51 5.75 -10.26
N ALA A 78 7.63 6.16 -9.34
CA ALA A 78 6.35 6.74 -9.71
C ALA A 78 6.50 8.08 -10.46
N ARG A 79 7.43 8.96 -10.03
CA ARG A 79 7.72 10.21 -10.74
C ARG A 79 8.28 9.99 -12.13
N GLU A 80 9.14 8.99 -12.31
CA GLU A 80 9.67 8.62 -13.64
C GLU A 80 8.56 8.09 -14.56
N LEU A 81 7.60 7.36 -14.00
CA LEU A 81 6.47 6.79 -14.74
C LEU A 81 5.36 7.80 -15.04
N TYR A 82 5.22 8.83 -14.19
CA TYR A 82 4.11 9.79 -14.24
C TYR A 82 3.89 10.42 -15.63
N PRO A 83 4.90 10.91 -16.37
CA PRO A 83 4.68 11.50 -17.70
C PRO A 83 4.04 10.51 -18.68
N ARG A 84 4.38 9.24 -18.59
CA ARG A 84 3.81 8.18 -19.43
C ARG A 84 2.36 7.91 -19.06
N ALA A 85 2.06 7.81 -17.77
CA ALA A 85 0.70 7.64 -17.27
C ALA A 85 -0.18 8.85 -17.63
N GLN A 86 0.34 10.06 -17.51
CA GLN A 86 -0.34 11.29 -17.92
C GLN A 86 -0.67 11.29 -19.41
N CYS A 87 0.29 10.95 -20.26
CA CYS A 87 0.07 10.85 -21.71
C CYS A 87 -1.03 9.83 -22.04
N LEU A 88 -1.05 8.68 -21.34
CA LEU A 88 -2.11 7.68 -21.48
C LEU A 88 -3.49 8.29 -21.17
N VAL A 89 -3.62 8.98 -20.05
CA VAL A 89 -4.89 9.60 -19.62
C VAL A 89 -5.33 10.68 -20.61
N GLU A 90 -4.41 11.57 -21.01
CA GLU A 90 -4.71 12.69 -21.93
C GLU A 90 -5.11 12.22 -23.33
N SER A 91 -4.50 11.13 -23.83
CA SER A 91 -4.81 10.57 -25.16
C SER A 91 -6.00 9.63 -25.20
N SER A 92 -6.50 9.20 -24.03
CA SER A 92 -7.61 8.26 -23.94
C SER A 92 -8.95 8.92 -24.25
N ARG A 93 -9.86 8.16 -24.92
CA ARG A 93 -11.25 8.58 -25.12
C ARG A 93 -11.99 8.71 -23.78
N ASP A 94 -11.74 7.79 -22.88
CA ASP A 94 -12.27 7.78 -21.51
C ASP A 94 -11.15 8.06 -20.52
N ARG A 95 -11.01 9.34 -20.16
CA ARG A 95 -9.99 9.80 -19.22
C ARG A 95 -10.21 9.25 -17.82
N LEU A 96 -11.46 9.08 -17.38
CA LEU A 96 -11.76 8.54 -16.07
C LEU A 96 -11.34 7.08 -15.97
N GLU A 97 -11.62 6.28 -17.00
CA GLU A 97 -11.16 4.89 -17.06
C GLU A 97 -9.63 4.80 -17.05
N ALA A 98 -8.96 5.57 -17.90
CA ALA A 98 -7.51 5.57 -17.99
C ALA A 98 -6.83 6.00 -16.67
N ALA A 99 -7.37 7.04 -16.02
CA ALA A 99 -6.86 7.51 -14.72
C ALA A 99 -7.12 6.48 -13.61
N THR A 100 -8.30 5.83 -13.61
CA THR A 100 -8.62 4.75 -12.67
C THR A 100 -7.66 3.56 -12.84
N LEU A 101 -7.38 3.17 -14.08
CA LEU A 101 -6.43 2.09 -14.37
C LEU A 101 -5.00 2.47 -13.93
N ALA A 102 -4.58 3.72 -14.13
CA ALA A 102 -3.28 4.21 -13.67
C ALA A 102 -3.15 4.18 -12.13
N ALA A 103 -4.20 4.62 -11.42
CA ALA A 103 -4.25 4.55 -9.95
C ALA A 103 -4.19 3.10 -9.46
N ILE A 104 -4.99 2.19 -10.04
CA ILE A 104 -4.97 0.76 -9.70
C ILE A 104 -3.60 0.14 -9.98
N ALA A 105 -2.96 0.50 -11.10
CA ALA A 105 -1.61 0.02 -11.41
C ALA A 105 -0.58 0.49 -10.37
N GLY A 106 -0.76 1.68 -9.80
CA GLY A 106 0.08 2.20 -8.72
C GLY A 106 0.10 1.33 -7.48
N ASN A 107 -0.99 0.62 -7.18
CA ASN A 107 -1.13 -0.25 -6.00
C ASN A 107 -0.22 -1.50 -6.02
N VAL A 108 0.46 -1.79 -7.14
CA VAL A 108 1.53 -2.81 -7.20
C VAL A 108 2.70 -2.48 -6.28
N MET A 109 2.82 -1.23 -5.79
CA MET A 109 3.86 -0.80 -4.85
C MET A 109 3.48 -1.00 -3.37
N ASP A 110 2.60 -1.93 -3.05
CA ASP A 110 2.25 -2.25 -1.67
C ASP A 110 3.31 -3.14 -1.00
N PHE A 111 4.17 -2.52 -0.19
CA PHE A 111 5.20 -3.23 0.60
C PHE A 111 4.61 -4.07 1.75
N GLY A 112 3.32 -3.98 1.98
CA GLY A 112 2.60 -4.80 2.94
C GLY A 112 2.44 -6.24 2.50
N ILE A 113 2.60 -6.52 1.22
CA ILE A 113 2.39 -7.83 0.63
C ILE A 113 3.73 -8.46 0.28
N ALA A 114 3.98 -9.66 0.78
CA ALA A 114 5.21 -10.40 0.46
C ALA A 114 5.38 -10.56 -1.06
N GLY A 115 6.55 -10.15 -1.57
CA GLY A 115 6.87 -10.20 -3.00
C GLY A 115 6.47 -8.95 -3.80
N LEU A 116 5.89 -7.92 -3.17
CA LEU A 116 5.63 -6.60 -3.76
C LEU A 116 6.57 -5.51 -3.21
N ASP A 117 7.73 -5.90 -2.75
CA ASP A 117 8.77 -5.05 -2.18
C ASP A 117 9.78 -4.51 -3.23
N ASP A 118 9.55 -4.76 -4.53
CA ASP A 118 10.33 -4.21 -5.64
C ASP A 118 9.61 -3.03 -6.31
N PRO A 119 9.93 -1.78 -5.98
CA PRO A 119 9.31 -0.61 -6.60
C PRO A 119 9.45 -0.57 -8.13
N THR A 120 10.52 -1.18 -8.68
CA THR A 120 10.75 -1.17 -10.14
C THR A 120 9.78 -2.09 -10.89
N ALA A 121 9.09 -2.99 -10.19
CA ALA A 121 8.09 -3.86 -10.80
C ALA A 121 6.97 -3.06 -11.49
N LEU A 122 6.57 -1.92 -10.91
CA LEU A 122 5.58 -1.04 -11.51
C LEU A 122 5.97 -0.61 -12.93
N SER A 123 7.18 -0.06 -13.12
CA SER A 123 7.63 0.40 -14.45
C SER A 123 7.64 -0.72 -15.48
N ARG A 124 8.00 -1.95 -15.07
CA ARG A 124 8.02 -3.13 -15.96
C ARG A 124 6.63 -3.64 -16.31
N GLN A 125 5.69 -3.55 -15.38
CA GLN A 125 4.37 -4.17 -15.51
C GLN A 125 3.28 -3.18 -15.93
N PHE A 126 3.53 -1.87 -15.86
CA PHE A 126 2.52 -0.83 -16.07
C PHE A 126 1.66 -1.05 -17.31
N ASP A 127 2.26 -1.23 -18.49
CA ASP A 127 1.49 -1.44 -19.72
C ASP A 127 0.70 -2.74 -19.71
N SER A 128 1.20 -3.78 -19.05
CA SER A 128 0.48 -5.03 -18.92
C SER A 128 -0.76 -4.87 -18.05
N LEU A 129 -0.62 -4.14 -16.94
CA LEU A 129 -1.73 -3.84 -16.01
C LEU A 129 -2.81 -3.00 -16.71
N ILE A 130 -2.40 -1.96 -17.43
CA ILE A 130 -3.34 -1.13 -18.22
C ILE A 130 -4.09 -1.96 -19.25
N ARG A 131 -3.40 -2.86 -19.99
CA ARG A 131 -4.05 -3.72 -20.99
C ARG A 131 -5.00 -4.76 -20.42
N GLN A 132 -4.85 -5.15 -19.14
CA GLN A 132 -5.78 -6.07 -18.49
C GLN A 132 -7.17 -5.44 -18.28
N GLY A 133 -7.23 -4.11 -18.20
CA GLY A 133 -8.48 -3.40 -17.95
C GLY A 133 -9.04 -3.64 -16.55
N LEU A 134 -10.30 -3.28 -16.35
CA LEU A 134 -10.99 -3.44 -15.08
C LEU A 134 -11.70 -4.81 -15.02
N ASN A 135 -11.38 -5.64 -14.03
CA ASN A 135 -12.09 -6.90 -13.78
C ASN A 135 -13.55 -6.67 -13.34
N VAL A 136 -13.78 -5.63 -12.54
CA VAL A 136 -15.10 -5.13 -12.17
C VAL A 136 -15.15 -3.68 -12.61
N ASN A 137 -16.14 -3.33 -13.43
CA ASN A 137 -16.27 -1.98 -13.99
C ASN A 137 -17.55 -1.30 -13.49
N ASP A 138 -17.39 -0.44 -12.51
CA ASP A 138 -18.44 0.42 -11.95
C ASP A 138 -18.28 1.90 -12.38
N LEU A 139 -17.52 2.19 -13.44
CA LEU A 139 -17.21 3.55 -13.88
C LEU A 139 -18.43 4.39 -14.20
N ASP A 140 -19.46 3.83 -14.82
CA ASP A 140 -20.69 4.56 -15.12
C ASP A 140 -21.40 5.01 -13.84
N ARG A 141 -21.42 4.14 -12.84
CA ARG A 141 -21.96 4.46 -11.51
C ARG A 141 -21.11 5.52 -10.80
N MET A 142 -19.78 5.37 -10.84
CA MET A 142 -18.84 6.35 -10.30
C MET A 142 -19.04 7.72 -10.96
N ARG A 143 -19.14 7.77 -12.28
CA ARG A 143 -19.39 8.98 -13.06
C ARG A 143 -20.68 9.67 -12.66
N ALA A 144 -21.77 8.90 -12.54
CA ALA A 144 -23.07 9.41 -12.13
C ALA A 144 -23.07 9.98 -10.70
N ILE A 145 -22.26 9.43 -9.80
CA ILE A 145 -22.09 9.94 -8.44
C ILE A 145 -21.23 11.21 -8.45
N LEU A 146 -20.08 11.19 -9.11
CA LEU A 146 -19.14 12.32 -9.18
C LEU A 146 -19.78 13.55 -9.81
N SER A 147 -20.61 13.40 -10.84
CA SER A 147 -21.30 14.52 -11.50
C SER A 147 -22.24 15.31 -10.56
N LYS A 148 -22.65 14.73 -9.45
CA LYS A 148 -23.56 15.34 -8.44
C LYS A 148 -22.83 15.68 -7.14
N ALA A 149 -21.62 15.18 -6.95
CA ALA A 149 -20.86 15.36 -5.71
C ALA A 149 -20.34 16.80 -5.60
N ARG A 150 -20.51 17.41 -4.43
CA ARG A 150 -19.90 18.71 -4.10
C ARG A 150 -18.56 18.56 -3.41
N ARG A 151 -18.30 17.41 -2.83
CA ARG A 151 -17.06 17.07 -2.12
C ARG A 151 -16.75 15.60 -2.37
N VAL A 152 -15.49 15.30 -2.56
CA VAL A 152 -14.95 13.94 -2.67
C VAL A 152 -13.86 13.80 -1.63
N LEU A 153 -13.90 12.71 -0.86
CA LEU A 153 -12.79 12.31 0.01
C LEU A 153 -12.05 11.19 -0.71
N TYR A 154 -10.79 11.42 -0.99
CA TYR A 154 -9.89 10.41 -1.55
C TYR A 154 -8.93 9.94 -0.44
N LEU A 155 -8.89 8.63 -0.20
CA LEU A 155 -8.02 8.02 0.79
C LEU A 155 -6.79 7.47 0.06
N LEU A 156 -5.64 8.08 0.34
CA LEU A 156 -4.34 7.61 -0.16
C LEU A 156 -3.86 6.43 0.67
N ASP A 157 -3.14 5.49 0.05
CA ASP A 157 -2.63 4.29 0.69
C ASP A 157 -1.10 4.26 0.66
N ASN A 158 -0.48 3.96 -0.47
CA ASN A 158 0.95 3.70 -0.55
C ASN A 158 1.78 4.86 -1.12
N CYS A 159 3.05 4.97 -0.68
CA CYS A 159 4.01 5.89 -1.30
C CYS A 159 4.30 5.48 -2.74
N GLY A 160 4.23 6.45 -3.66
CA GLY A 160 4.38 6.24 -5.10
C GLY A 160 3.03 6.02 -5.79
N GLU A 161 2.13 5.23 -5.24
CA GLU A 161 0.73 5.15 -5.69
C GLU A 161 0.08 6.53 -5.66
N ASP A 162 0.28 7.28 -4.57
CA ASP A 162 -0.21 8.65 -4.36
C ASP A 162 0.12 9.61 -5.51
N ILE A 163 1.25 9.42 -6.20
CA ILE A 163 1.62 10.20 -7.38
C ILE A 163 0.70 9.88 -8.56
N LEU A 164 0.44 8.60 -8.82
CA LEU A 164 -0.44 8.19 -9.92
C LEU A 164 -1.91 8.51 -9.63
N ASP A 165 -2.31 8.47 -8.37
CA ASP A 165 -3.64 8.87 -7.90
C ASP A 165 -3.97 10.33 -8.25
N THR A 166 -2.95 11.20 -8.33
CA THR A 166 -3.16 12.58 -8.76
C THR A 166 -3.80 12.71 -10.13
N LEU A 167 -3.60 11.71 -11.03
CA LEU A 167 -4.24 11.67 -12.34
C LEU A 167 -5.75 11.41 -12.27
N LEU A 168 -6.21 10.77 -11.20
CA LEU A 168 -7.63 10.48 -10.98
C LEU A 168 -8.37 11.64 -10.29
N VAL A 169 -7.66 12.46 -9.50
CA VAL A 169 -8.27 13.56 -8.73
C VAL A 169 -8.17 14.94 -9.42
N GLN A 170 -7.55 15.01 -10.59
CA GLN A 170 -7.51 16.19 -11.47
C GLN A 170 -8.76 16.28 -12.33
#